data_e2e970f78b7d4c6fa5e4f2be666cbe9d
#
_entry.id   e2e970f78b7d4c6fa5e4f2be666cbe9d
#
_cell.length_a   1.000
_cell.length_b   1.000
_cell.length_c   1.000
_cell.angle_alpha   90.00
_cell.angle_beta   90.00
_cell.angle_gamma   90.00
#
_symmetry.space_group_name_H-M   'P 1'
#
loop_
_entity.id
_entity.type
_entity.pdbx_description
1 polymer ?
#
loop_
_entity_poly.entity_id
_entity_poly.type
_entity_poly.pdbx_seq_one_letter_code
_entity_poly.pdbx_strand_id
1 'polypeptide(L)'
;MTEQTIWVGAVAYDPKVVTIWEGMRHYFRHEAGVPVEVVLFQSYEAQVAALLADGSTVMPRVDIAWNTNLAYLQSMEWSARECRPLVMRDTDLGWTTRMIALAGGAVASLEDLRGRTLAIGSQDSGHAAILPRYFLDQAGLVADRDFRLLQFNTDVGKHGDTGTSEADVLRAVLDGRADAGMVGSPFWAGVQARKLVPAGAVADVWSSPPYSHCMFTARPGLDADVARKFSEALYAMNFDNPAHRQVLEAEGLRTWLPADVGGYDSLTDACHRQGHFLRPA
;
A
#
# COMPACT_ATOMS: atom_id res chain seq x y z
N MET A 1 -10.48 -17.80 -32.24
CA MET A 1 -10.04 -16.45 -31.87
C MET A 1 -8.97 -16.60 -30.80
N THR A 2 -7.76 -16.10 -31.03
CA THR A 2 -6.69 -16.08 -30.00
C THR A 2 -7.17 -15.19 -28.88
N GLU A 3 -7.26 -15.74 -27.68
CA GLU A 3 -7.64 -15.01 -26.47
C GLU A 3 -6.60 -13.90 -26.22
N GLN A 4 -7.06 -12.67 -25.98
CA GLN A 4 -6.17 -11.53 -25.79
C GLN A 4 -5.41 -11.68 -24.47
N THR A 5 -4.09 -11.56 -24.50
CA THR A 5 -3.23 -11.55 -23.29
C THR A 5 -3.51 -10.31 -22.45
N ILE A 6 -3.74 -10.49 -21.17
CA ILE A 6 -3.90 -9.43 -20.17
C ILE A 6 -2.51 -9.11 -19.58
N TRP A 7 -2.09 -7.86 -19.66
CA TRP A 7 -0.84 -7.40 -19.09
C TRP A 7 -1.07 -6.82 -17.69
N VAL A 8 -0.48 -7.46 -16.68
CA VAL A 8 -0.61 -7.05 -15.27
C VAL A 8 0.68 -6.39 -14.82
N GLY A 9 0.57 -5.18 -14.29
CA GLY A 9 1.67 -4.44 -13.69
C GLY A 9 1.76 -4.69 -12.18
N ALA A 10 2.99 -4.85 -11.67
CA ALA A 10 3.30 -4.88 -10.25
C ALA A 10 4.65 -4.21 -9.96
N VAL A 11 4.88 -3.78 -8.74
CA VAL A 11 6.14 -3.15 -8.33
C VAL A 11 7.05 -4.15 -7.63
N ALA A 12 8.28 -4.26 -8.11
CA ALA A 12 9.31 -5.09 -7.50
C ALA A 12 9.94 -4.39 -6.29
N TYR A 13 9.25 -4.39 -5.16
CA TYR A 13 9.72 -3.78 -3.91
C TYR A 13 10.59 -4.72 -3.06
N ASP A 14 10.52 -6.04 -3.31
CA ASP A 14 11.27 -7.09 -2.62
C ASP A 14 11.58 -8.23 -3.60
N PRO A 15 12.70 -8.96 -3.49
CA PRO A 15 13.02 -10.10 -4.35
C PRO A 15 11.93 -11.20 -4.39
N LYS A 16 11.19 -11.40 -3.30
CA LYS A 16 10.08 -12.38 -3.23
C LYS A 16 8.97 -12.09 -4.25
N VAL A 17 8.81 -10.83 -4.65
CA VAL A 17 7.76 -10.37 -5.59
C VAL A 17 7.85 -11.13 -6.92
N VAL A 18 9.05 -11.42 -7.41
CA VAL A 18 9.25 -12.20 -8.64
C VAL A 18 8.60 -13.58 -8.53
N THR A 19 8.90 -14.31 -7.45
CA THR A 19 8.35 -15.66 -7.22
C THR A 19 6.82 -15.63 -7.04
N ILE A 20 6.30 -14.63 -6.34
CA ILE A 20 4.86 -14.45 -6.14
C ILE A 20 4.16 -14.29 -7.50
N TRP A 21 4.64 -13.37 -8.33
CA TRP A 21 4.02 -13.08 -9.62
C TRP A 21 4.23 -14.19 -10.66
N GLU A 22 5.30 -14.97 -10.57
CA GLU A 22 5.44 -16.21 -11.34
C GLU A 22 4.37 -17.24 -10.96
N GLY A 23 4.10 -17.41 -9.66
CA GLY A 23 3.02 -18.27 -9.15
C GLY A 23 1.65 -17.80 -9.63
N MET A 24 1.36 -16.50 -9.54
CA MET A 24 0.12 -15.90 -10.06
C MET A 24 -0.03 -16.13 -11.57
N ARG A 25 1.02 -15.87 -12.36
CA ARG A 25 1.02 -16.09 -13.82
C ARG A 25 0.78 -17.56 -14.16
N HIS A 26 1.40 -18.50 -13.42
CA HIS A 26 1.18 -19.94 -13.60
C HIS A 26 -0.27 -20.31 -13.36
N TYR A 27 -0.85 -19.87 -12.24
CA TYR A 27 -2.25 -20.08 -11.92
C TYR A 27 -3.19 -19.58 -13.03
N PHE A 28 -3.05 -18.33 -13.42
CA PHE A 28 -3.90 -17.75 -14.47
C PHE A 28 -3.86 -18.53 -15.77
N ARG A 29 -2.67 -18.93 -16.24
CA ARG A 29 -2.50 -19.61 -17.52
C ARG A 29 -2.93 -21.06 -17.51
N HIS A 30 -2.62 -21.81 -16.45
CA HIS A 30 -2.71 -23.27 -16.46
C HIS A 30 -3.94 -23.79 -15.69
N GLU A 31 -4.46 -23.04 -14.74
CA GLU A 31 -5.61 -23.45 -13.94
C GLU A 31 -6.86 -22.63 -14.28
N ALA A 32 -6.76 -21.30 -14.34
CA ALA A 32 -7.90 -20.45 -14.67
C ALA A 32 -8.17 -20.30 -16.16
N GLY A 33 -7.22 -20.67 -17.03
CA GLY A 33 -7.36 -20.53 -18.49
C GLY A 33 -7.39 -19.08 -18.98
N VAL A 34 -6.86 -18.12 -18.18
CA VAL A 34 -6.81 -16.71 -18.52
C VAL A 34 -5.35 -16.33 -18.89
N PRO A 35 -5.09 -15.90 -20.13
CA PRO A 35 -3.72 -15.58 -20.55
C PRO A 35 -3.26 -14.28 -19.92
N VAL A 36 -2.47 -14.37 -18.84
CA VAL A 36 -1.88 -13.25 -18.11
C VAL A 36 -0.36 -13.24 -18.31
N GLU A 37 0.19 -12.05 -18.57
CA GLU A 37 1.61 -11.74 -18.48
C GLU A 37 1.85 -10.63 -17.46
N VAL A 38 3.02 -10.66 -16.82
CA VAL A 38 3.37 -9.74 -15.74
C VAL A 38 4.52 -8.85 -16.12
N VAL A 39 4.39 -7.55 -15.84
CA VAL A 39 5.45 -6.54 -15.98
C VAL A 39 5.79 -6.02 -14.59
N LEU A 40 7.06 -6.12 -14.22
CA LEU A 40 7.56 -5.61 -12.93
C LEU A 40 8.19 -4.23 -13.11
N PHE A 41 7.73 -3.28 -12.32
CA PHE A 41 8.20 -1.89 -12.31
C PHE A 41 9.11 -1.60 -11.11
N GLN A 42 9.96 -0.60 -11.25
CA GLN A 42 10.84 -0.15 -10.18
C GLN A 42 10.15 0.80 -9.19
N SER A 43 9.03 1.43 -9.58
CA SER A 43 8.25 2.32 -8.72
C SER A 43 6.79 2.32 -9.12
N TYR A 44 5.93 2.78 -8.20
CA TYR A 44 4.50 2.93 -8.46
C TYR A 44 4.20 4.03 -9.48
N GLU A 45 4.99 5.10 -9.53
CA GLU A 45 4.84 6.15 -10.54
C GLU A 45 5.05 5.60 -11.94
N ALA A 46 6.09 4.76 -12.15
CA ALA A 46 6.35 4.12 -13.43
C ALA A 46 5.22 3.14 -13.82
N GLN A 47 4.67 2.41 -12.84
CA GLN A 47 3.53 1.52 -13.05
C GLN A 47 2.26 2.29 -13.42
N VAL A 48 1.94 3.36 -12.71
CA VAL A 48 0.76 4.21 -13.00
C VAL A 48 0.91 4.87 -14.37
N ALA A 49 2.10 5.34 -14.72
CA ALA A 49 2.36 5.87 -16.07
C ALA A 49 2.12 4.82 -17.18
N ALA A 50 2.53 3.57 -16.96
CA ALA A 50 2.28 2.47 -17.89
C ALA A 50 0.81 2.07 -17.98
N LEU A 51 0.07 2.10 -16.85
CA LEU A 51 -1.38 1.85 -16.80
C LEU A 51 -2.17 2.89 -17.60
N LEU A 52 -1.72 4.15 -17.60
CA LEU A 52 -2.38 5.27 -18.26
C LEU A 52 -1.82 5.57 -19.67
N ALA A 53 -0.85 4.77 -20.14
CA ALA A 53 -0.27 4.96 -21.48
C ALA A 53 -1.32 4.71 -22.58
N ASP A 54 -1.38 5.62 -23.54
CA ASP A 54 -2.30 5.58 -24.69
C ASP A 54 -1.86 4.64 -25.84
N GLY A 55 -0.73 3.94 -25.64
CA GLY A 55 -0.12 3.05 -26.63
C GLY A 55 0.76 3.75 -27.64
N SER A 56 0.93 5.07 -27.57
CA SER A 56 1.85 5.85 -28.44
C SER A 56 3.30 5.82 -27.94
N THR A 57 3.52 5.37 -26.71
CA THR A 57 4.83 5.33 -26.05
C THR A 57 5.50 3.96 -26.18
N VAL A 58 6.83 3.92 -26.11
CA VAL A 58 7.64 2.68 -26.12
C VAL A 58 7.46 1.86 -24.82
N MET A 59 6.74 2.38 -23.84
CA MET A 59 6.50 1.68 -22.57
C MET A 59 5.56 0.48 -22.77
N PRO A 60 5.80 -0.63 -22.04
CA PRO A 60 4.87 -1.76 -22.08
C PRO A 60 3.51 -1.29 -21.54
N ARG A 61 2.45 -1.51 -22.34
CA ARG A 61 1.09 -1.23 -21.91
C ARG A 61 0.69 -2.19 -20.79
N VAL A 62 0.11 -1.66 -19.74
CA VAL A 62 -0.49 -2.42 -18.65
C VAL A 62 -2.01 -2.32 -18.75
N ASP A 63 -2.70 -3.44 -18.67
CA ASP A 63 -4.17 -3.48 -18.67
C ASP A 63 -4.75 -3.40 -17.26
N ILE A 64 -4.09 -4.03 -16.29
CA ILE A 64 -4.47 -4.08 -14.88
C ILE A 64 -3.21 -3.89 -14.03
N ALA A 65 -3.25 -3.03 -13.02
CA ALA A 65 -2.13 -2.79 -12.12
C ALA A 65 -2.47 -3.21 -10.68
N TRP A 66 -1.53 -3.87 -10.00
CA TRP A 66 -1.59 -4.06 -8.54
C TRP A 66 -1.13 -2.77 -7.86
N ASN A 67 -2.06 -1.97 -7.39
CA ASN A 67 -1.82 -0.65 -6.86
C ASN A 67 -1.96 -0.59 -5.34
N THR A 68 -1.08 0.17 -4.69
CA THR A 68 -1.34 0.71 -3.35
C THR A 68 -2.51 1.69 -3.40
N ASN A 69 -3.03 2.08 -2.24
CA ASN A 69 -4.07 3.11 -2.14
C ASN A 69 -3.62 4.45 -2.77
N LEU A 70 -2.38 4.89 -2.58
CA LEU A 70 -1.85 6.10 -3.23
C LEU A 70 -1.79 5.93 -4.75
N ALA A 71 -1.23 4.83 -5.25
CA ALA A 71 -1.13 4.57 -6.69
C ALA A 71 -2.52 4.45 -7.35
N TYR A 72 -3.49 3.85 -6.66
CA TYR A 72 -4.88 3.84 -7.11
C TYR A 72 -5.45 5.26 -7.21
N LEU A 73 -5.31 6.09 -6.17
CA LEU A 73 -5.81 7.46 -6.18
C LEU A 73 -5.13 8.32 -7.27
N GLN A 74 -3.83 8.16 -7.48
CA GLN A 74 -3.12 8.81 -8.58
C GLN A 74 -3.65 8.34 -9.95
N SER A 75 -3.91 7.03 -10.10
CA SER A 75 -4.52 6.49 -11.32
C SER A 75 -5.89 7.09 -11.61
N MET A 76 -6.72 7.25 -10.57
CA MET A 76 -8.04 7.87 -10.67
C MET A 76 -7.95 9.36 -11.02
N GLU A 77 -7.11 10.12 -10.33
CA GLU A 77 -6.94 11.55 -10.57
C GLU A 77 -6.39 11.84 -11.97
N TRP A 78 -5.36 11.10 -12.38
CA TRP A 78 -4.71 11.33 -13.66
C TRP A 78 -5.46 10.78 -14.87
N SER A 79 -6.43 9.88 -14.67
CA SER A 79 -7.33 9.36 -15.70
C SER A 79 -8.70 10.05 -15.72
N ALA A 80 -8.89 11.17 -15.04
CA ALA A 80 -10.20 11.79 -14.86
C ALA A 80 -11.26 10.80 -14.31
N ARG A 81 -10.85 9.89 -13.41
CA ARG A 81 -11.64 8.85 -12.76
C ARG A 81 -12.15 7.73 -13.69
N GLU A 82 -11.46 7.49 -14.80
CA GLU A 82 -11.83 6.43 -15.75
C GLU A 82 -11.24 5.05 -15.40
N CYS A 83 -10.25 4.97 -14.50
CA CYS A 83 -9.77 3.70 -13.97
C CYS A 83 -10.84 3.03 -13.10
N ARG A 84 -10.81 1.69 -13.03
CA ARG A 84 -11.79 0.93 -12.25
C ARG A 84 -11.11 0.04 -11.22
N PRO A 85 -11.53 0.08 -9.93
CA PRO A 85 -11.07 -0.89 -8.94
C PRO A 85 -11.72 -2.24 -9.24
N LEU A 86 -10.99 -3.36 -9.07
CA LEU A 86 -11.47 -4.71 -9.41
C LEU A 86 -11.51 -5.63 -8.19
N VAL A 87 -10.35 -5.98 -7.68
CA VAL A 87 -10.17 -7.05 -6.68
C VAL A 87 -9.13 -6.61 -5.67
N MET A 88 -9.30 -7.00 -4.41
CA MET A 88 -8.35 -6.77 -3.33
C MET A 88 -8.17 -8.01 -2.47
N ARG A 89 -7.13 -8.05 -1.64
CA ARG A 89 -6.93 -9.09 -0.63
C ARG A 89 -7.85 -8.85 0.56
N ASP A 90 -8.29 -9.92 1.21
CA ASP A 90 -9.01 -9.83 2.49
C ASP A 90 -8.18 -9.13 3.58
N THR A 91 -6.86 -9.21 3.50
CA THR A 91 -5.92 -8.56 4.41
C THR A 91 -5.67 -7.08 4.14
N ASP A 92 -6.20 -6.54 3.04
CA ASP A 92 -6.12 -5.11 2.72
C ASP A 92 -7.29 -4.28 3.28
N LEU A 93 -8.23 -4.92 3.96
CA LEU A 93 -9.34 -4.25 4.64
C LEU A 93 -8.94 -3.81 6.06
N GLY A 94 -9.42 -2.63 6.46
CA GLY A 94 -9.33 -2.17 7.84
C GLY A 94 -7.92 -1.82 8.32
N TRP A 95 -7.02 -1.45 7.41
CA TRP A 95 -5.72 -0.91 7.79
C TRP A 95 -5.89 0.40 8.56
N THR A 96 -4.98 0.65 9.49
CA THR A 96 -4.91 1.90 10.24
C THR A 96 -3.46 2.38 10.31
N THR A 97 -3.29 3.68 10.42
CA THR A 97 -2.05 4.27 10.92
C THR A 97 -2.02 4.14 12.44
N ARG A 98 -0.88 3.78 12.98
CA ARG A 98 -0.64 3.65 14.43
C ARG A 98 0.45 4.59 14.88
N MET A 99 0.23 5.27 16.00
CA MET A 99 1.30 5.96 16.71
C MET A 99 1.82 5.05 17.81
N ILE A 100 3.11 4.72 17.74
CA ILE A 100 3.81 3.91 18.74
C ILE A 100 4.76 4.78 19.57
N ALA A 101 4.90 4.48 20.85
CA ALA A 101 5.81 5.15 21.77
C ALA A 101 6.36 4.17 22.81
N LEU A 102 7.43 4.51 23.51
CA LEU A 102 7.91 3.69 24.65
C LEU A 102 6.83 3.62 25.71
N ALA A 103 6.56 2.43 26.23
CA ALA A 103 5.56 2.21 27.26
C ALA A 103 5.94 2.95 28.54
N GLY A 104 4.99 3.69 29.13
CA GLY A 104 5.24 4.56 30.28
C GLY A 104 6.10 5.78 29.98
N GLY A 105 6.36 6.05 28.69
CA GLY A 105 7.04 7.26 28.23
C GLY A 105 6.18 8.52 28.30
N ALA A 106 6.68 9.61 27.77
CA ALA A 106 6.04 10.93 27.86
C ALA A 106 4.93 11.16 26.81
N VAL A 107 4.73 10.23 25.86
CA VAL A 107 3.72 10.32 24.80
C VAL A 107 2.70 9.20 24.98
N ALA A 108 1.46 9.57 25.28
CA ALA A 108 0.31 8.68 25.43
C ALA A 108 -0.87 9.08 24.52
N SER A 109 -0.80 10.23 23.85
CA SER A 109 -1.80 10.75 22.93
C SER A 109 -1.15 11.63 21.83
N LEU A 110 -1.92 12.09 20.84
CA LEU A 110 -1.42 13.03 19.82
C LEU A 110 -0.99 14.37 20.46
N GLU A 111 -1.73 14.85 21.43
CA GLU A 111 -1.51 16.14 22.10
C GLU A 111 -0.16 16.19 22.82
N ASP A 112 0.34 15.05 23.31
CA ASP A 112 1.62 14.93 24.00
C ASP A 112 2.82 15.10 23.07
N LEU A 113 2.61 15.15 21.75
CA LEU A 113 3.68 15.42 20.78
C LEU A 113 4.23 16.85 20.86
N ARG A 114 3.56 17.80 21.54
CA ARG A 114 4.06 19.17 21.65
C ARG A 114 5.43 19.23 22.33
N GLY A 115 6.39 19.83 21.59
CA GLY A 115 7.79 19.90 22.02
C GLY A 115 8.58 18.59 21.90
N ARG A 116 8.00 17.55 21.28
CA ARG A 116 8.60 16.22 21.12
C ARG A 116 9.12 15.99 19.70
N THR A 117 9.75 14.83 19.49
CA THR A 117 10.19 14.35 18.19
C THR A 117 9.32 13.19 17.74
N LEU A 118 8.68 13.31 16.57
CA LEU A 118 7.92 12.26 15.92
C LEU A 118 8.71 11.70 14.73
N ALA A 119 8.87 10.38 14.68
CA ALA A 119 9.41 9.67 13.53
C ALA A 119 8.29 9.25 12.57
N ILE A 120 8.48 9.44 11.25
CA ILE A 120 7.58 8.97 10.19
C ILE A 120 8.36 8.26 9.08
N GLY A 121 7.66 7.40 8.32
CA GLY A 121 8.24 6.64 7.21
C GLY A 121 8.42 7.44 5.93
N SER A 122 8.53 6.74 4.78
CA SER A 122 8.69 7.34 3.45
C SER A 122 7.58 8.32 3.14
N GLN A 123 7.94 9.46 2.55
CA GLN A 123 7.02 10.57 2.26
C GLN A 123 5.81 10.18 1.39
N ASP A 124 5.94 9.13 0.58
CA ASP A 124 4.93 8.55 -0.29
C ASP A 124 4.17 7.36 0.33
N SER A 125 4.44 7.04 1.60
CA SER A 125 3.70 6.01 2.32
C SER A 125 2.37 6.54 2.85
N GLY A 126 1.26 5.95 2.40
CA GLY A 126 -0.08 6.28 2.87
C GLY A 126 -0.22 6.15 4.39
N HIS A 127 0.29 5.04 4.93
CA HIS A 127 0.14 4.67 6.35
C HIS A 127 1.21 5.24 7.28
N ALA A 128 2.43 5.49 6.80
CA ALA A 128 3.54 5.91 7.65
C ALA A 128 3.92 7.39 7.52
N ALA A 129 3.35 8.13 6.55
CA ALA A 129 3.65 9.55 6.34
C ALA A 129 2.43 10.40 5.93
N ILE A 130 1.68 10.03 4.86
CA ILE A 130 0.63 10.89 4.29
C ILE A 130 -0.54 11.04 5.27
N LEU A 131 -1.16 9.94 5.70
CA LEU A 131 -2.24 9.96 6.69
C LEU A 131 -1.79 10.45 8.07
N PRO A 132 -0.59 10.07 8.59
CA PRO A 132 -0.04 10.70 9.79
C PRO A 132 -0.05 12.22 9.75
N ARG A 133 0.53 12.82 8.72
CA ARG A 133 0.58 14.29 8.58
C ARG A 133 -0.81 14.90 8.52
N TYR A 134 -1.73 14.25 7.81
CA TYR A 134 -3.12 14.69 7.70
C TYR A 134 -3.82 14.71 9.06
N PHE A 135 -3.76 13.63 9.83
CA PHE A 135 -4.44 13.57 11.13
C PHE A 135 -3.78 14.46 12.18
N LEU A 136 -2.47 14.67 12.12
CA LEU A 136 -1.78 15.64 12.96
C LEU A 136 -2.26 17.07 12.67
N ASP A 137 -2.38 17.43 11.38
CA ASP A 137 -2.91 18.74 10.97
C ASP A 137 -4.36 18.93 11.44
N GLN A 138 -5.21 17.89 11.32
CA GLN A 138 -6.58 17.92 11.86
C GLN A 138 -6.63 18.11 13.37
N ALA A 139 -5.61 17.60 14.11
CA ALA A 139 -5.45 17.82 15.54
C ALA A 139 -4.79 19.18 15.89
N GLY A 140 -4.52 20.03 14.90
CA GLY A 140 -3.87 21.32 15.09
C GLY A 140 -2.38 21.24 15.46
N LEU A 141 -1.73 20.13 15.11
CA LEU A 141 -0.32 19.87 15.34
C LEU A 141 0.49 20.05 14.04
N VAL A 142 1.33 21.04 13.99
CA VAL A 142 2.12 21.39 12.81
C VAL A 142 3.61 21.08 13.04
N ALA A 143 4.19 20.32 12.12
CA ALA A 143 5.60 19.98 12.16
C ALA A 143 6.49 21.25 12.18
N ASP A 144 7.59 21.19 12.88
CA ASP A 144 8.58 22.27 13.09
C ASP A 144 8.07 23.52 13.84
N ARG A 145 6.76 23.55 14.15
CA ARG A 145 6.14 24.52 15.05
C ARG A 145 5.82 23.91 16.41
N ASP A 146 5.07 22.81 16.39
CA ASP A 146 4.54 22.17 17.59
C ASP A 146 5.38 20.96 18.02
N PHE A 147 6.01 20.27 17.06
CA PHE A 147 6.87 19.10 17.29
C PHE A 147 7.96 19.03 16.20
N ARG A 148 9.07 18.35 16.51
CA ARG A 148 10.12 18.09 15.52
C ARG A 148 9.80 16.82 14.73
N LEU A 149 9.92 16.87 13.40
CA LEU A 149 9.73 15.75 12.53
C LEU A 149 11.04 15.06 12.17
N LEU A 150 11.10 13.74 12.34
CA LEU A 150 12.19 12.87 11.86
C LEU A 150 11.65 11.95 10.77
N GLN A 151 12.00 12.20 9.52
CA GLN A 151 11.49 11.45 8.38
C GLN A 151 12.52 10.47 7.82
N PHE A 152 12.06 9.24 7.51
CA PHE A 152 12.86 8.19 6.89
C PHE A 152 12.39 7.93 5.46
N ASN A 153 13.08 8.48 4.47
CA ASN A 153 12.78 8.34 3.04
C ASN A 153 13.56 7.17 2.40
N THR A 154 13.61 6.02 3.08
CA THR A 154 14.43 4.87 2.65
C THR A 154 13.88 4.22 1.37
N ASP A 155 12.56 4.25 1.17
CA ASP A 155 11.86 3.48 0.14
C ASP A 155 10.92 4.34 -0.72
N VAL A 156 11.32 5.55 -1.06
CA VAL A 156 10.55 6.43 -1.96
C VAL A 156 10.34 5.74 -3.32
N GLY A 157 9.12 5.82 -3.84
CA GLY A 157 8.66 5.09 -5.03
C GLY A 157 8.05 3.72 -4.74
N LYS A 158 8.14 3.23 -3.48
CA LYS A 158 7.59 1.94 -3.03
C LYS A 158 6.37 2.10 -2.11
N HIS A 159 5.94 3.31 -1.82
CA HIS A 159 4.77 3.66 -1.00
C HIS A 159 4.75 3.02 0.40
N GLY A 160 5.94 2.63 0.91
CA GLY A 160 6.10 1.98 2.22
C GLY A 160 5.98 0.46 2.19
N ASP A 161 5.72 -0.19 1.07
CA ASP A 161 5.48 -1.65 0.96
C ASP A 161 6.68 -2.53 1.37
N THR A 162 7.89 -1.98 1.41
CA THR A 162 9.07 -2.70 1.90
C THR A 162 9.05 -2.87 3.42
N GLY A 163 8.38 -2.00 4.15
CA GLY A 163 8.43 -1.90 5.61
C GLY A 163 9.78 -1.40 6.18
N THR A 164 10.76 -1.05 5.32
CA THR A 164 12.09 -0.65 5.78
C THR A 164 12.04 0.70 6.49
N SER A 165 11.33 1.69 5.93
CA SER A 165 11.16 3.00 6.57
C SER A 165 10.43 2.91 7.91
N GLU A 166 9.47 1.99 8.05
CA GLU A 166 8.76 1.73 9.32
C GLU A 166 9.66 1.04 10.35
N ALA A 167 10.56 0.16 9.89
CA ALA A 167 11.58 -0.43 10.76
C ALA A 167 12.55 0.64 11.28
N ASP A 168 12.92 1.63 10.47
CA ASP A 168 13.73 2.78 10.89
C ASP A 168 12.98 3.68 11.89
N VAL A 169 11.66 3.87 11.69
CA VAL A 169 10.78 4.56 12.66
C VAL A 169 10.80 3.84 14.01
N LEU A 170 10.55 2.52 14.02
CA LEU A 170 10.56 1.72 15.26
C LEU A 170 11.92 1.81 15.95
N ARG A 171 13.01 1.68 15.20
CA ARG A 171 14.37 1.80 15.74
C ARG A 171 14.62 3.18 16.36
N ALA A 172 14.14 4.27 15.70
CA ALA A 172 14.29 5.62 16.24
C ALA A 172 13.57 5.81 17.59
N VAL A 173 12.42 5.17 17.77
CA VAL A 173 11.69 5.16 19.05
C VAL A 173 12.45 4.36 20.10
N LEU A 174 12.92 3.17 19.77
CA LEU A 174 13.67 2.30 20.70
C LEU A 174 15.00 2.92 21.15
N ASP A 175 15.69 3.62 20.25
CA ASP A 175 16.96 4.29 20.51
C ASP A 175 16.79 5.66 21.20
N GLY A 176 15.56 6.11 21.43
CA GLY A 176 15.27 7.43 22.02
C GLY A 176 15.60 8.62 21.10
N ARG A 177 15.77 8.39 19.80
CA ARG A 177 15.93 9.46 18.80
C ARG A 177 14.61 10.14 18.45
N ALA A 178 13.50 9.44 18.68
CA ALA A 178 12.15 9.97 18.58
C ALA A 178 11.34 9.56 19.82
N ASP A 179 10.45 10.43 20.28
CA ASP A 179 9.56 10.19 21.41
C ASP A 179 8.38 9.29 21.00
N ALA A 180 7.98 9.36 19.72
CA ALA A 180 6.95 8.52 19.11
C ALA A 180 7.25 8.26 17.64
N GLY A 181 6.53 7.30 17.03
CA GLY A 181 6.67 6.98 15.61
C GLY A 181 5.36 6.56 14.97
N MET A 182 5.19 6.82 13.66
CA MET A 182 4.01 6.43 12.90
C MET A 182 4.33 5.23 12.01
N VAL A 183 3.49 4.20 12.11
CA VAL A 183 3.60 2.94 11.34
C VAL A 183 2.22 2.45 10.92
N GLY A 184 2.15 1.55 9.95
CA GLY A 184 0.92 0.86 9.56
C GLY A 184 0.57 -0.28 10.52
N SER A 185 -0.72 -0.56 10.67
CA SER A 185 -1.18 -1.65 11.53
C SER A 185 -0.61 -3.02 11.17
N PRO A 186 -0.42 -3.41 9.86
CA PRO A 186 0.17 -4.70 9.54
C PRO A 186 1.65 -4.81 9.92
N PHE A 187 2.43 -3.73 9.73
CA PHE A 187 3.81 -3.69 10.21
C PHE A 187 3.86 -3.91 11.72
N TRP A 188 3.06 -3.16 12.49
CA TRP A 188 3.01 -3.27 13.94
C TRP A 188 2.56 -4.65 14.41
N ALA A 189 1.52 -5.23 13.80
CA ALA A 189 1.09 -6.61 14.06
C ALA A 189 2.22 -7.62 13.79
N GLY A 190 2.97 -7.44 12.70
CA GLY A 190 4.14 -8.25 12.37
C GLY A 190 5.26 -8.16 13.41
N VAL A 191 5.53 -6.95 13.93
CA VAL A 191 6.50 -6.73 15.02
C VAL A 191 6.11 -7.52 16.27
N GLN A 192 4.82 -7.44 16.65
CA GLN A 192 4.29 -8.14 17.83
C GLN A 192 4.30 -9.68 17.65
N ALA A 193 3.80 -10.16 16.51
CA ALA A 193 3.72 -11.60 16.21
C ALA A 193 5.10 -12.28 16.20
N ARG A 194 6.11 -11.59 15.63
CA ARG A 194 7.50 -12.06 15.56
C ARG A 194 8.31 -11.74 16.81
N LYS A 195 7.72 -11.07 17.80
CA LYS A 195 8.37 -10.66 19.06
C LYS A 195 9.67 -9.87 18.82
N LEU A 196 9.66 -8.96 17.85
CA LEU A 196 10.83 -8.16 17.51
C LEU A 196 11.19 -7.12 18.55
N VAL A 197 10.28 -6.82 19.47
CA VAL A 197 10.49 -5.97 20.64
C VAL A 197 10.06 -6.74 21.90
N PRO A 198 10.67 -6.49 23.07
CA PRO A 198 10.20 -7.04 24.34
C PRO A 198 8.73 -6.70 24.59
N ALA A 199 7.98 -7.64 25.16
CA ALA A 199 6.58 -7.41 25.50
C ALA A 199 6.45 -6.21 26.44
N GLY A 200 5.57 -5.26 26.10
CA GLY A 200 5.34 -4.06 26.89
C GLY A 200 6.42 -2.98 26.79
N ALA A 201 7.45 -3.13 25.94
CA ALA A 201 8.46 -2.08 25.76
C ALA A 201 7.95 -0.90 24.93
N VAL A 202 7.07 -1.17 23.96
CA VAL A 202 6.44 -0.18 23.09
C VAL A 202 4.94 -0.34 23.15
N ALA A 203 4.22 0.77 23.26
CA ALA A 203 2.76 0.85 23.29
C ALA A 203 2.22 1.47 21.98
N ASP A 204 1.05 1.02 21.56
CA ASP A 204 0.21 1.67 20.56
C ASP A 204 -0.64 2.73 21.30
N VAL A 205 -0.35 3.99 21.08
CA VAL A 205 -0.92 5.11 21.83
C VAL A 205 -1.99 5.89 21.07
N TRP A 206 -2.07 5.69 19.74
CA TRP A 206 -3.13 6.28 18.92
C TRP A 206 -3.31 5.49 17.61
N SER A 207 -4.52 5.55 17.06
CA SER A 207 -4.89 4.91 15.81
C SER A 207 -5.79 5.80 14.96
N SER A 208 -5.55 5.82 13.64
CA SER A 208 -6.48 6.44 12.69
C SER A 208 -7.78 5.65 12.55
N PRO A 209 -8.83 6.25 11.96
CA PRO A 209 -9.92 5.48 11.37
C PRO A 209 -9.39 4.44 10.37
N PRO A 210 -10.12 3.32 10.15
CA PRO A 210 -9.71 2.27 9.22
C PRO A 210 -9.88 2.71 7.76
N TYR A 211 -9.03 2.16 6.87
CA TYR A 211 -9.08 2.36 5.43
C TYR A 211 -8.66 1.08 4.69
N SER A 212 -9.04 0.98 3.42
CA SER A 212 -8.57 -0.08 2.53
C SER A 212 -7.19 0.25 1.94
N HIS A 213 -6.41 -0.78 1.57
CA HIS A 213 -5.02 -0.56 1.13
C HIS A 213 -4.81 -0.89 -0.36
N CYS A 214 -4.37 -2.11 -0.71
CA CYS A 214 -4.03 -2.45 -2.09
C CYS A 214 -5.20 -3.03 -2.87
N MET A 215 -5.19 -2.80 -4.19
CA MET A 215 -6.19 -3.39 -5.09
C MET A 215 -5.70 -3.48 -6.54
N PHE A 216 -6.24 -4.43 -7.29
CA PHE A 216 -6.13 -4.43 -8.74
C PHE A 216 -6.97 -3.30 -9.33
N THR A 217 -6.34 -2.55 -10.23
CA THR A 217 -6.94 -1.39 -10.91
C THR A 217 -6.88 -1.60 -12.42
N ALA A 218 -8.03 -1.58 -13.09
CA ALA A 218 -8.12 -1.62 -14.55
C ALA A 218 -7.89 -0.23 -15.16
N ARG A 219 -7.14 -0.19 -16.27
CA ARG A 219 -6.96 1.04 -17.05
C ARG A 219 -8.26 1.56 -17.64
N PRO A 220 -8.30 2.82 -18.07
CA PRO A 220 -9.39 3.35 -18.89
C PRO A 220 -9.64 2.50 -20.14
N GLY A 221 -10.91 2.29 -20.47
CA GLY A 221 -11.32 1.57 -21.67
C GLY A 221 -10.95 0.08 -21.73
N LEU A 222 -10.53 -0.54 -20.61
CA LEU A 222 -10.40 -2.01 -20.57
C LEU A 222 -11.78 -2.64 -20.75
N ASP A 223 -11.87 -3.61 -21.65
CA ASP A 223 -13.11 -4.35 -21.90
C ASP A 223 -13.67 -4.95 -20.60
N ALA A 224 -14.99 -4.84 -20.41
CA ALA A 224 -15.63 -5.25 -19.17
C ALA A 224 -15.59 -6.78 -18.98
N ASP A 225 -15.68 -7.56 -20.06
CA ASP A 225 -15.61 -9.02 -19.99
C ASP A 225 -14.19 -9.49 -19.67
N VAL A 226 -13.15 -8.78 -20.15
CA VAL A 226 -11.76 -9.05 -19.80
C VAL A 226 -11.54 -8.80 -18.30
N ALA A 227 -12.00 -7.65 -17.79
CA ALA A 227 -11.91 -7.33 -16.37
C ALA A 227 -12.67 -8.32 -15.48
N ARG A 228 -13.88 -8.73 -15.92
CA ARG A 228 -14.70 -9.73 -15.21
C ARG A 228 -14.00 -11.08 -15.16
N LYS A 229 -13.51 -11.61 -16.30
CA LYS A 229 -12.79 -12.90 -16.35
C LYS A 229 -11.57 -12.91 -15.43
N PHE A 230 -10.80 -11.80 -15.40
CA PHE A 230 -9.67 -11.66 -14.50
C PHE A 230 -10.11 -11.73 -13.02
N SER A 231 -11.15 -11.01 -12.66
CA SER A 231 -11.67 -10.98 -11.28
C SER A 231 -12.24 -12.34 -10.86
N GLU A 232 -13.03 -13.00 -11.73
CA GLU A 232 -13.61 -14.33 -11.48
C GLU A 232 -12.51 -15.38 -11.29
N ALA A 233 -11.41 -15.31 -12.04
CA ALA A 233 -10.28 -16.20 -11.86
C ALA A 233 -9.67 -16.05 -10.46
N LEU A 234 -9.52 -14.83 -9.95
CA LEU A 234 -9.03 -14.61 -8.59
C LEU A 234 -10.01 -15.12 -7.52
N TYR A 235 -11.33 -14.84 -7.67
CA TYR A 235 -12.33 -15.32 -6.74
C TYR A 235 -12.46 -16.84 -6.71
N ALA A 236 -12.08 -17.54 -7.80
CA ALA A 236 -12.07 -19.00 -7.87
C ALA A 236 -10.90 -19.65 -7.12
N MET A 237 -9.88 -18.88 -6.70
CA MET A 237 -8.82 -19.43 -5.87
C MET A 237 -9.38 -19.91 -4.53
N ASN A 238 -9.02 -21.13 -4.15
CA ASN A 238 -9.51 -21.77 -2.93
C ASN A 238 -8.33 -22.11 -2.00
N PHE A 239 -8.35 -21.59 -0.78
CA PHE A 239 -7.31 -21.83 0.22
C PHE A 239 -7.18 -23.29 0.64
N ASP A 240 -8.21 -24.11 0.46
CA ASP A 240 -8.17 -25.57 0.73
C ASP A 240 -7.45 -26.36 -0.37
N ASN A 241 -7.27 -25.77 -1.57
CA ASN A 241 -6.42 -26.35 -2.61
C ASN A 241 -4.95 -26.03 -2.31
N PRO A 242 -4.06 -27.03 -2.15
CA PRO A 242 -2.65 -26.79 -1.80
C PRO A 242 -1.88 -25.93 -2.81
N ALA A 243 -2.18 -26.03 -4.13
CA ALA A 243 -1.53 -25.24 -5.16
C ALA A 243 -1.96 -23.76 -5.05
N HIS A 244 -3.23 -23.49 -4.88
CA HIS A 244 -3.74 -22.12 -4.67
C HIS A 244 -3.24 -21.55 -3.35
N ARG A 245 -3.24 -22.35 -2.27
CA ARG A 245 -2.75 -21.91 -0.95
C ARG A 245 -1.33 -21.40 -1.01
N GLN A 246 -0.44 -22.07 -1.74
CA GLN A 246 0.95 -21.63 -1.86
C GLN A 246 1.05 -20.20 -2.43
N VAL A 247 0.26 -19.87 -3.43
CA VAL A 247 0.21 -18.53 -4.03
C VAL A 247 -0.44 -17.52 -3.08
N LEU A 248 -1.57 -17.89 -2.46
CA LEU A 248 -2.32 -17.04 -1.53
C LEU A 248 -1.49 -16.69 -0.28
N GLU A 249 -0.79 -17.68 0.31
CA GLU A 249 0.09 -17.45 1.47
C GLU A 249 1.31 -16.58 1.10
N ALA A 250 1.88 -16.77 -0.09
CA ALA A 250 3.00 -15.97 -0.56
C ALA A 250 2.61 -14.50 -0.74
N GLU A 251 1.38 -14.22 -1.20
CA GLU A 251 0.77 -12.88 -1.32
C GLU A 251 0.15 -12.38 0.00
N GLY A 252 0.09 -13.21 1.02
CA GLY A 252 -0.36 -12.81 2.37
C GLY A 252 -1.87 -12.66 2.53
N LEU A 253 -2.68 -13.50 1.84
CA LEU A 253 -4.14 -13.49 1.92
C LEU A 253 -4.70 -14.91 2.08
N ARG A 254 -5.99 -15.01 2.38
CA ARG A 254 -6.77 -16.25 2.35
C ARG A 254 -7.80 -16.27 1.23
N THR A 255 -8.37 -15.11 0.90
CA THR A 255 -9.37 -14.99 -0.16
C THR A 255 -9.30 -13.62 -0.83
N TRP A 256 -9.60 -13.60 -2.12
CA TRP A 256 -9.77 -12.38 -2.88
C TRP A 256 -11.19 -11.85 -2.71
N LEU A 257 -11.32 -10.52 -2.57
CA LEU A 257 -12.59 -9.82 -2.39
C LEU A 257 -12.80 -8.79 -3.51
N PRO A 258 -14.05 -8.39 -3.79
CA PRO A 258 -14.28 -7.18 -4.57
C PRO A 258 -13.56 -5.99 -3.92
N ALA A 259 -12.97 -5.12 -4.76
CA ALA A 259 -12.26 -3.96 -4.25
C ALA A 259 -13.20 -3.04 -3.46
N ASP A 260 -12.74 -2.58 -2.31
CA ASP A 260 -13.39 -1.60 -1.45
C ASP A 260 -12.51 -0.37 -1.30
N VAL A 261 -13.08 0.81 -1.45
CA VAL A 261 -12.41 2.11 -1.28
C VAL A 261 -12.77 2.78 0.04
N GLY A 262 -13.21 2.00 1.02
CA GLY A 262 -13.55 2.49 2.35
C GLY A 262 -12.40 3.25 3.00
N GLY A 263 -12.69 4.42 3.59
CA GLY A 263 -11.70 5.28 4.24
C GLY A 263 -10.81 6.12 3.31
N TYR A 264 -11.03 6.09 1.99
CA TYR A 264 -10.20 6.82 1.02
C TYR A 264 -10.44 8.33 1.00
N ASP A 265 -11.55 8.83 1.57
CA ASP A 265 -11.83 10.27 1.63
C ASP A 265 -10.71 11.03 2.36
N SER A 266 -10.28 10.52 3.52
CA SER A 266 -9.17 11.11 4.29
C SER A 266 -7.84 11.07 3.52
N LEU A 267 -7.54 9.97 2.82
CA LEU A 267 -6.32 9.85 2.02
C LEU A 267 -6.38 10.76 0.78
N THR A 268 -7.54 10.89 0.14
CA THR A 268 -7.75 11.78 -1.00
C THR A 268 -7.53 13.25 -0.60
N ASP A 269 -8.13 13.69 0.51
CA ASP A 269 -7.94 15.04 1.03
C ASP A 269 -6.48 15.28 1.44
N ALA A 270 -5.84 14.29 2.08
CA ALA A 270 -4.42 14.35 2.42
C ALA A 270 -3.54 14.51 1.17
N CYS A 271 -3.81 13.73 0.11
CA CYS A 271 -3.06 13.80 -1.14
C CYS A 271 -3.20 15.16 -1.84
N HIS A 272 -4.40 15.74 -1.86
CA HIS A 272 -4.62 17.09 -2.38
C HIS A 272 -3.82 18.13 -1.59
N ARG A 273 -3.91 18.13 -0.26
CA ARG A 273 -3.23 19.10 0.60
C ARG A 273 -1.71 18.98 0.54
N GLN A 274 -1.17 17.77 0.37
CA GLN A 274 0.27 17.48 0.37
C GLN A 274 0.87 17.42 -1.03
N GLY A 275 0.08 17.64 -2.10
CA GLY A 275 0.57 17.72 -3.48
C GLY A 275 0.90 16.37 -4.14
N HIS A 276 0.41 15.23 -3.62
CA HIS A 276 0.67 13.90 -4.18
C HIS A 276 -0.03 13.61 -5.52
N PHE A 277 -0.90 14.51 -5.98
CA PHE A 277 -1.54 14.42 -7.29
C PHE A 277 -0.86 15.24 -8.39
N LEU A 278 0.20 15.95 -8.06
CA LEU A 278 1.02 16.59 -9.09
C LEU A 278 1.72 15.51 -9.91
N ARG A 279 1.56 15.58 -11.24
CA ARG A 279 2.27 14.64 -12.12
C ARG A 279 3.76 14.94 -12.09
N PRO A 280 4.62 13.91 -12.03
CA PRO A 280 6.05 14.11 -12.26
C PRO A 280 6.26 14.75 -13.64
N ALA A 281 7.21 15.68 -13.73
CA ALA A 281 7.56 16.39 -14.97
C ALA A 281 8.23 15.45 -15.99
#